data_766db1cdd15aa59e88d786560321917e
#
_entry.id   766db1cdd15aa59e88d786560321917e
#
_cell.length_a   1.000
_cell.length_b   1.000
_cell.length_c   1.000
_cell.angle_alpha   90.00
_cell.angle_beta   90.00
_cell.angle_gamma   90.00
#
_symmetry.space_group_name_H-M   'P 1'
#
loop_
_entity.id
_entity.type
_entity.pdbx_description
1 polymer ?
#
loop_
_entity_poly.entity_id
_entity_poly.type
_entity_poly.pdbx_seq_one_letter_code
_entity_poly.pdbx_strand_id
1 'polypeptide(L)'
;MTAEVEPHSLLAAFKERMRIFHNGEDNNLSKMLESSESAILSLVGSKDYADPRVRELILERARYAYNDQVEFFYQNFQGDLMALSLENYKLEEKHD
;
A
#
# COMPACT_ATOMS: atom_id res chain seq x y z
N MET A 1 -10.15 25.60 -13.11
CA MET A 1 -8.97 25.27 -12.33
C MET A 1 -9.09 23.88 -11.76
N THR A 2 -8.12 23.10 -11.97
CA THR A 2 -8.11 21.76 -11.43
C THR A 2 -7.64 21.79 -9.99
N ALA A 3 -8.39 21.13 -9.14
CA ALA A 3 -7.93 20.93 -7.77
C ALA A 3 -6.66 20.11 -7.81
N GLU A 4 -5.65 20.58 -7.11
CA GLU A 4 -4.44 19.81 -6.98
C GLU A 4 -4.72 18.62 -6.08
N VAL A 5 -4.33 17.45 -6.54
CA VAL A 5 -4.42 16.24 -5.71
C VAL A 5 -3.25 16.29 -4.74
N GLU A 6 -3.54 16.22 -3.46
CA GLU A 6 -2.49 16.16 -2.47
C GLU A 6 -1.66 14.90 -2.69
N PRO A 7 -0.32 15.00 -2.66
CA PRO A 7 0.50 13.82 -2.82
C PRO A 7 0.27 12.84 -1.68
N HIS A 8 0.27 11.57 -2.01
CA HIS A 8 0.16 10.52 -0.99
C HIS A 8 1.35 10.61 -0.04
N SER A 9 1.12 10.35 1.23
CA SER A 9 2.19 10.45 2.23
C SER A 9 3.35 9.48 1.98
N LEU A 10 3.11 8.40 1.24
CA LEU A 10 4.16 7.44 0.90
C LEU A 10 4.82 7.73 -0.45
N LEU A 11 4.44 8.83 -1.10
CA LEU A 11 4.95 9.11 -2.44
C LEU A 11 6.47 9.21 -2.47
N ALA A 12 7.04 9.96 -1.54
CA ALA A 12 8.50 10.14 -1.51
C ALA A 12 9.22 8.80 -1.32
N ALA A 13 8.73 7.98 -0.40
CA ALA A 13 9.33 6.67 -0.15
C ALA A 13 9.20 5.76 -1.37
N PHE A 14 8.07 5.82 -2.04
CA PHE A 14 7.85 5.01 -3.23
C PHE A 14 8.77 5.45 -4.37
N LYS A 15 8.88 6.75 -4.60
CA LYS A 15 9.74 7.27 -5.66
C LYS A 15 11.21 6.90 -5.39
N GLU A 16 11.65 6.97 -4.15
CA GLU A 16 12.99 6.57 -3.79
C GLU A 16 13.23 5.09 -4.08
N ARG A 17 12.27 4.25 -3.68
CA ARG A 17 12.36 2.80 -3.93
C ARG A 17 12.44 2.48 -5.42
N MET A 18 11.67 3.19 -6.22
CA MET A 18 11.59 2.95 -7.66
C MET A 18 12.62 3.76 -8.45
N ARG A 19 13.37 4.61 -7.78
CA ARG A 19 14.37 5.49 -8.40
C ARG A 19 13.74 6.42 -9.43
N ILE A 20 12.60 7.00 -9.07
CA ILE A 20 11.90 7.95 -9.91
C ILE A 20 12.24 9.35 -9.40
N PHE A 21 12.99 10.11 -10.21
CA PHE A 21 13.51 11.41 -9.76
C PHE A 21 12.84 12.62 -10.42
N HIS A 22 11.85 12.39 -11.28
CA HIS A 22 11.08 13.47 -11.88
C HIS A 22 9.69 13.52 -11.26
N ASN A 23 8.96 14.59 -11.52
CA ASN A 23 7.65 14.81 -10.94
C ASN A 23 6.50 14.57 -11.92
N GLY A 24 6.81 14.09 -13.12
CA GLY A 24 5.82 13.95 -14.17
C GLY A 24 4.72 12.94 -13.89
N GLU A 25 4.98 11.97 -13.00
CA GLU A 25 4.02 10.93 -12.70
C GLU A 25 3.43 11.05 -11.29
N ASP A 26 3.71 12.13 -10.57
CA ASP A 26 3.34 12.23 -9.16
C ASP A 26 1.86 11.99 -8.90
N ASN A 27 0.97 12.54 -9.75
CA ASN A 27 -0.46 12.33 -9.56
C ASN A 27 -0.85 10.87 -9.77
N ASN A 28 -0.33 10.24 -10.81
CA ASN A 28 -0.61 8.84 -11.07
C ASN A 28 -0.06 7.93 -9.98
N LEU A 29 1.14 8.23 -9.52
CA LEU A 29 1.77 7.45 -8.46
C LEU A 29 0.99 7.58 -7.15
N SER A 30 0.52 8.79 -6.85
CA SER A 30 -0.28 9.02 -5.63
C SER A 30 -1.58 8.24 -5.68
N LYS A 31 -2.24 8.20 -6.83
CA LYS A 31 -3.47 7.41 -6.99
C LYS A 31 -3.21 5.92 -6.86
N MET A 32 -2.09 5.45 -7.40
CA MET A 32 -1.69 4.06 -7.29
C MET A 32 -1.42 3.67 -5.84
N LEU A 33 -0.77 4.56 -5.10
CA LEU A 33 -0.51 4.33 -3.68
C LEU A 33 -1.81 4.36 -2.88
N GLU A 34 -2.73 5.25 -3.22
CA GLU A 34 -4.03 5.31 -2.57
C GLU A 34 -4.80 4.02 -2.77
N SER A 35 -4.81 3.50 -3.99
CA SER A 35 -5.47 2.23 -4.29
C SER A 35 -4.81 1.07 -3.54
N SER A 36 -3.48 1.08 -3.47
CA SER A 36 -2.76 0.04 -2.76
C SER A 36 -2.99 0.12 -1.26
N GLU A 37 -3.03 1.32 -0.72
CA GLU A 37 -3.35 1.52 0.69
C GLU A 37 -4.73 0.94 1.00
N SER A 38 -5.73 1.32 0.23
CA SER A 38 -7.10 0.85 0.44
C SER A 38 -7.18 -0.67 0.39
N ALA A 39 -6.55 -1.27 -0.62
CA ALA A 39 -6.58 -2.72 -0.78
C ALA A 39 -5.89 -3.44 0.39
N ILE A 40 -4.72 -2.98 0.78
CA ILE A 40 -3.97 -3.64 1.84
C ILE A 40 -4.65 -3.47 3.18
N LEU A 41 -5.08 -2.25 3.52
CA LEU A 41 -5.74 -2.03 4.81
C LEU A 41 -6.99 -2.89 4.95
N SER A 42 -7.75 -3.01 3.88
CA SER A 42 -8.95 -3.84 3.88
C SER A 42 -8.60 -5.31 4.08
N LEU A 43 -7.59 -5.79 3.37
CA LEU A 43 -7.21 -7.20 3.43
C LEU A 43 -6.67 -7.60 4.79
N VAL A 44 -5.86 -6.76 5.39
CA VAL A 44 -5.23 -7.12 6.66
C VAL A 44 -6.02 -6.64 7.88
N GLY A 45 -7.10 -5.90 7.65
CA GLY A 45 -7.95 -5.43 8.73
C GLY A 45 -7.32 -4.35 9.58
N SER A 46 -6.50 -3.49 8.98
CA SER A 46 -5.88 -2.35 9.67
C SER A 46 -6.60 -1.06 9.34
N LYS A 47 -6.55 -0.11 10.27
CA LYS A 47 -7.14 1.20 10.05
C LYS A 47 -6.17 2.17 9.39
N ASP A 48 -4.88 1.91 9.57
CA ASP A 48 -3.84 2.78 9.03
C ASP A 48 -2.58 1.96 8.82
N TYR A 49 -1.52 2.64 8.39
CA TYR A 49 -0.25 1.97 8.13
C TYR A 49 0.85 2.42 9.08
N ALA A 50 0.50 2.63 10.34
CA ALA A 50 1.51 2.90 11.36
C ALA A 50 2.44 1.70 11.55
N ASP A 51 1.92 0.48 11.36
CA ASP A 51 2.73 -0.73 11.41
C ASP A 51 3.64 -0.77 10.18
N PRO A 52 4.97 -0.84 10.37
CA PRO A 52 5.89 -0.89 9.23
C PRO A 52 5.63 -2.04 8.26
N ARG A 53 5.11 -3.17 8.76
CA ARG A 53 4.81 -4.32 7.90
C ARG A 53 3.68 -3.97 6.93
N VAL A 54 2.69 -3.27 7.41
CA VAL A 54 1.57 -2.83 6.56
C VAL A 54 2.06 -1.83 5.53
N ARG A 55 2.86 -0.86 5.96
CA ARG A 55 3.43 0.13 5.05
C ARG A 55 4.26 -0.51 3.96
N GLU A 56 5.06 -1.50 4.32
CA GLU A 56 5.88 -2.22 3.35
C GLU A 56 5.02 -2.93 2.30
N LEU A 57 3.93 -3.54 2.73
CA LEU A 57 3.03 -4.23 1.79
C LEU A 57 2.36 -3.24 0.83
N ILE A 58 2.01 -2.06 1.31
CA ILE A 58 1.44 -1.03 0.44
C ILE A 58 2.45 -0.62 -0.64
N LEU A 59 3.68 -0.37 -0.24
CA LEU A 59 4.73 0.01 -1.18
C LEU A 59 5.01 -1.09 -2.19
N GLU A 60 5.04 -2.33 -1.74
CA GLU A 60 5.29 -3.46 -2.64
C GLU A 60 4.13 -3.69 -3.62
N ARG A 61 2.89 -3.57 -3.14
CA ARG A 61 1.75 -3.70 -4.06
C ARG A 61 1.80 -2.61 -5.12
N ALA A 62 2.14 -1.39 -4.72
CA ALA A 62 2.26 -0.29 -5.68
C ALA A 62 3.38 -0.56 -6.69
N ARG A 63 4.48 -1.14 -6.25
CA ARG A 63 5.58 -1.49 -7.15
C ARG A 63 5.12 -2.50 -8.21
N TYR A 64 4.39 -3.53 -7.77
CA TYR A 64 3.86 -4.51 -8.72
C TYR A 64 2.83 -3.87 -9.66
N ALA A 65 1.97 -2.99 -9.12
CA ALA A 65 0.98 -2.31 -9.95
C ALA A 65 1.65 -1.41 -11.00
N TYR A 66 2.72 -0.74 -10.62
CA TYR A 66 3.48 0.12 -11.54
C TYR A 66 4.00 -0.69 -12.73
N ASN A 67 4.29 -1.96 -12.51
CA ASN A 67 4.81 -2.86 -13.55
C ASN A 67 3.72 -3.75 -14.15
N ASP A 68 2.46 -3.44 -13.90
CA ASP A 68 1.32 -4.21 -14.41
C ASP A 68 1.34 -5.68 -14.00
N GLN A 69 1.79 -5.95 -12.77
CA GLN A 69 1.94 -7.32 -12.28
C GLN A 69 1.31 -7.51 -10.90
N VAL A 70 0.24 -6.78 -10.62
CA VAL A 70 -0.36 -6.80 -9.30
C VAL A 70 -0.84 -8.19 -8.88
N GLU A 71 -1.24 -9.04 -9.83
CA GLU A 71 -1.66 -10.41 -9.51
C GLU A 71 -0.50 -11.23 -8.91
N PHE A 72 0.72 -10.96 -9.34
CA PHE A 72 1.88 -11.65 -8.78
C PHE A 72 2.18 -11.18 -7.35
N PHE A 73 1.80 -9.94 -7.03
CA PHE A 73 1.95 -9.46 -5.67
C PHE A 73 1.18 -10.36 -4.70
N TYR A 74 -0.08 -10.64 -5.03
CA TYR A 74 -0.92 -11.44 -4.13
C TYR A 74 -0.37 -12.85 -3.98
N GLN A 75 0.15 -13.43 -5.04
CA GLN A 75 0.80 -14.74 -4.96
C GLN A 75 2.03 -14.73 -4.07
N ASN A 76 2.88 -13.72 -4.27
CA ASN A 76 4.17 -13.69 -3.58
C ASN A 76 4.07 -13.30 -2.12
N PHE A 77 3.02 -12.54 -1.75
CA PHE A 77 2.87 -12.02 -0.39
C PHE A 77 1.69 -12.63 0.35
N GLN A 78 1.15 -13.71 -0.15
CA GLN A 78 -0.01 -14.35 0.44
C GLN A 78 0.19 -14.69 1.92
N GLY A 79 1.34 -15.24 2.27
CA GLY A 79 1.65 -15.60 3.65
C GLY A 79 1.68 -14.39 4.57
N ASP A 80 2.32 -13.32 4.12
CA ASP A 80 2.42 -12.10 4.92
C ASP A 80 1.04 -11.47 5.13
N LEU A 81 0.24 -11.45 4.09
CA LEU A 81 -1.12 -10.90 4.17
C LEU A 81 -1.99 -11.70 5.13
N MET A 82 -1.91 -13.02 5.05
CA MET A 82 -2.67 -13.88 5.94
C MET A 82 -2.24 -13.73 7.38
N ALA A 83 -0.95 -13.66 7.63
CA ALA A 83 -0.43 -13.52 8.99
C ALA A 83 -0.93 -12.24 9.63
N LEU A 84 -0.87 -11.12 8.93
CA LEU A 84 -1.36 -9.85 9.44
C LEU A 84 -2.87 -9.86 9.63
N SER A 85 -3.58 -10.45 8.70
CA SER A 85 -5.03 -10.54 8.79
C SER A 85 -5.46 -11.32 10.04
N LEU A 86 -4.81 -12.44 10.30
CA LEU A 86 -5.10 -13.25 11.48
C LEU A 86 -4.76 -12.52 12.77
N GLU A 87 -3.62 -11.84 12.78
CA GLU A 87 -3.18 -11.08 13.94
C GLU A 87 -4.19 -9.98 14.29
N ASN A 88 -4.65 -9.25 13.28
CA ASN A 88 -5.61 -8.18 13.50
C ASN A 88 -6.98 -8.71 13.89
N TYR A 89 -7.38 -9.84 13.35
CA TYR A 89 -8.63 -10.48 13.71
C TYR A 89 -8.63 -10.87 15.20
N LYS A 90 -7.53 -11.41 15.69
CA LYS A 90 -7.41 -11.80 17.09
C LYS A 90 -7.48 -10.59 18.03
N LEU A 91 -6.87 -9.48 17.61
CA LEU A 91 -6.93 -8.26 18.39
C LEU A 91 -8.36 -7.73 18.48
N GLU A 92 -9.10 -7.82 17.39
CA GLU A 92 -10.50 -7.39 17.37
C GLU A 92 -11.37 -8.24 18.29
N GLU A 93 -11.14 -9.55 18.30
CA GLU A 93 -11.89 -10.45 19.17
C GLU A 93 -11.71 -10.10 20.64
N LYS A 94 -10.55 -9.63 21.02
CA LYS A 94 -10.25 -9.29 22.41
C LYS A 94 -10.98 -8.06 22.90
N HIS A 95 -11.59 -7.30 22.02
CA HIS A 95 -12.29 -6.07 22.37
C HIS A 95 -13.77 -6.27 22.67
N ASP A 96 -14.26 -7.46 22.63
CA ASP A 96 -15.64 -7.76 22.97
C ASP A 96 -15.92 -7.62 24.44
#